data_6be8281758f6779e65548f4cbe8a2caf
#
_entry.id   6be8281758f6779e65548f4cbe8a2caf
#
_cell.length_a   1.000
_cell.length_b   1.000
_cell.length_c   1.000
_cell.angle_alpha   90.00
_cell.angle_beta   90.00
_cell.angle_gamma   90.00
#
_symmetry.space_group_name_H-M   'P 1'
#
loop_
_entity.id
_entity.type
_entity.pdbx_description
1 polymer ?
#
loop_
_entity_poly.entity_id
_entity_poly.type
_entity_poly.pdbx_seq_one_letter_code
_entity_poly.pdbx_strand_id
1 'polypeptide(L)'
;SVGLLRLINPEEIFDGFANPAVITVWAVYIVSGGLFKTGVADMMGQGILRLAGDREPRLIATIMATCGVISGFMNNVGATAMLMPALVGISRRTKIAVSKLLIPLSFSSLLGGSMTLIGTPANILAMSILADRGLPTLGFFEFAPMGIVVLITGILYMVLIGRHLLPAREGAQGARDVYRIREYVTEVRVSPTSPLAGQTLVKSGLGRDHDLTVLAVERGGVSQPGISRDTLLEAGDLLTVEGLADDLVDARQALGLVIVAEQELDIERLEPGNVQLIEATLAPRSSLVGRTLRGVRFRDRYGFTALAIWRHGEAITERLRDLPLHFGDALLLQGSHHRVRDLQEGPDFLVLEPMDVKQYRRKRAPIAIAALALAILMVVFLEFHISMAMVIAAVGMVLTGCLTIEEAHESIDWRTVFLVAGMLPLGMAMEATGTARYLADIMLDTLGGLGPIALLAGTYLLAALITQAMSNA
;
A
#
# COMPACT_ATOMS: atom_id res chain seq x y z
N SER A 1 -12.55 -23.73 21.71
CA SER A 1 -12.98 -25.13 21.51
C SER A 1 -12.13 -26.09 22.34
N VAL A 2 -10.80 -26.02 22.29
CA VAL A 2 -9.88 -26.93 22.99
C VAL A 2 -10.09 -26.95 24.53
N GLY A 3 -10.32 -25.78 25.13
CA GLY A 3 -10.62 -25.64 26.53
C GLY A 3 -11.99 -26.19 26.91
N LEU A 4 -13.01 -26.03 26.04
CA LEU A 4 -14.34 -26.60 26.28
C LEU A 4 -14.32 -28.13 26.28
N LEU A 5 -13.43 -28.72 25.50
CA LEU A 5 -13.21 -30.17 25.43
C LEU A 5 -12.27 -30.68 26.54
N ARG A 6 -11.76 -29.77 27.40
CA ARG A 6 -10.83 -30.11 28.52
C ARG A 6 -9.58 -30.87 28.06
N LEU A 7 -9.08 -30.58 26.87
CA LEU A 7 -7.88 -31.23 26.31
C LEU A 7 -6.59 -30.64 26.89
N ILE A 8 -6.67 -29.40 27.42
CA ILE A 8 -5.60 -28.70 28.13
C ILE A 8 -6.19 -27.98 29.36
N ASN A 9 -5.34 -27.58 30.31
CA ASN A 9 -5.76 -26.84 31.47
C ASN A 9 -6.29 -25.46 31.12
N PRO A 10 -7.35 -24.94 31.79
CA PRO A 10 -7.90 -23.62 31.50
C PRO A 10 -6.87 -22.47 31.57
N GLU A 11 -5.87 -22.59 32.45
CA GLU A 11 -4.80 -21.63 32.63
C GLU A 11 -3.87 -21.56 31.39
N GLU A 12 -3.59 -22.72 30.77
CA GLU A 12 -2.72 -22.85 29.60
C GLU A 12 -3.37 -22.34 28.29
N ILE A 13 -4.70 -22.12 28.26
CA ILE A 13 -5.41 -21.66 27.07
C ILE A 13 -4.91 -20.27 26.61
N PHE A 14 -4.55 -19.42 27.58
CA PHE A 14 -4.13 -18.04 27.30
C PHE A 14 -2.62 -17.87 27.27
N ASP A 15 -1.83 -18.91 27.58
CA ASP A 15 -0.35 -18.85 27.55
C ASP A 15 0.17 -18.51 26.14
N GLY A 16 -0.58 -18.88 25.10
CA GLY A 16 -0.27 -18.51 23.73
C GLY A 16 -0.12 -17.01 23.54
N PHE A 17 -0.86 -16.17 24.25
CA PHE A 17 -0.77 -14.71 24.13
C PHE A 17 0.49 -14.13 24.79
N ALA A 18 1.03 -14.80 25.82
CA ALA A 18 2.27 -14.44 26.49
C ALA A 18 3.51 -15.06 25.83
N ASN A 19 3.32 -15.91 24.81
CA ASN A 19 4.43 -16.58 24.14
C ASN A 19 5.35 -15.57 23.45
N PRO A 20 6.69 -15.68 23.63
CA PRO A 20 7.67 -14.81 23.02
C PRO A 20 7.54 -14.70 21.48
N ALA A 21 7.08 -15.76 20.80
CA ALA A 21 6.84 -15.71 19.36
C ALA A 21 5.73 -14.72 19.00
N VAL A 22 4.63 -14.72 19.73
CA VAL A 22 3.50 -13.80 19.51
C VAL A 22 3.92 -12.36 19.79
N ILE A 23 4.68 -12.14 20.86
CA ILE A 23 5.27 -10.83 21.19
C ILE A 23 6.19 -10.36 20.06
N THR A 24 7.02 -11.24 19.52
CA THR A 24 7.89 -10.92 18.38
C THR A 24 7.07 -10.51 17.16
N VAL A 25 6.00 -11.25 16.84
CA VAL A 25 5.16 -10.99 15.67
C VAL A 25 4.58 -9.57 15.71
N TRP A 26 3.90 -9.17 16.80
CA TRP A 26 3.33 -7.82 16.84
C TRP A 26 4.38 -6.73 16.92
N ALA A 27 5.54 -6.97 17.56
CA ALA A 27 6.64 -6.01 17.58
C ALA A 27 7.25 -5.81 16.19
N VAL A 28 7.43 -6.88 15.41
CA VAL A 28 7.87 -6.81 14.01
C VAL A 28 6.88 -6.04 13.14
N TYR A 29 5.58 -6.16 13.36
CA TYR A 29 4.58 -5.35 12.64
C TYR A 29 4.76 -3.85 12.89
N ILE A 30 5.01 -3.44 14.14
CA ILE A 30 5.29 -2.05 14.49
C ILE A 30 6.58 -1.56 13.81
N VAL A 31 7.65 -2.35 13.87
CA VAL A 31 8.92 -2.02 13.22
C VAL A 31 8.74 -1.88 11.71
N SER A 32 8.02 -2.80 11.07
CA SER A 32 7.67 -2.74 9.65
C SER A 32 6.84 -1.50 9.31
N GLY A 33 5.86 -1.15 10.16
CA GLY A 33 5.09 0.08 10.05
C GLY A 33 5.95 1.33 10.10
N GLY A 34 6.96 1.35 10.99
CA GLY A 34 7.96 2.44 11.08
C GLY A 34 8.77 2.61 9.80
N LEU A 35 9.26 1.52 9.23
CA LEU A 35 9.96 1.53 7.95
C LEU A 35 9.05 2.01 6.80
N PHE A 36 7.77 1.62 6.83
CA PHE A 36 6.78 2.05 5.85
C PHE A 36 6.46 3.55 5.96
N LYS A 37 6.10 4.05 7.14
CA LYS A 37 5.71 5.46 7.37
C LYS A 37 6.89 6.43 7.20
N THR A 38 8.13 5.97 7.37
CA THR A 38 9.34 6.76 7.10
C THR A 38 9.75 6.73 5.62
N GLY A 39 9.12 5.89 4.79
CA GLY A 39 9.39 5.81 3.36
C GLY A 39 10.70 5.09 3.01
N VAL A 40 11.32 4.37 3.95
CA VAL A 40 12.55 3.58 3.70
C VAL A 40 12.33 2.60 2.56
N ALA A 41 11.23 1.88 2.65
CA ALA A 41 10.90 0.86 1.68
C ALA A 41 10.58 1.47 0.29
N ASP A 42 9.93 2.66 0.24
CA ASP A 42 9.70 3.41 -0.99
C ASP A 42 11.03 3.86 -1.65
N MET A 43 11.97 4.36 -0.84
CA MET A 43 13.31 4.73 -1.32
C MET A 43 14.05 3.55 -1.94
N MET A 44 13.99 2.38 -1.31
CA MET A 44 14.57 1.14 -1.85
C MET A 44 13.88 0.72 -3.15
N GLY A 45 12.54 0.74 -3.18
CA GLY A 45 11.75 0.38 -4.35
C GLY A 45 12.03 1.27 -5.55
N GLN A 46 12.01 2.60 -5.38
CA GLN A 46 12.26 3.55 -6.47
C GLN A 46 13.69 3.45 -7.03
N GLY A 47 14.69 3.24 -6.17
CA GLY A 47 16.08 3.08 -6.60
C GLY A 47 16.26 1.91 -7.57
N ILE A 48 15.63 0.79 -7.28
CA ILE A 48 15.78 -0.44 -8.06
C ILE A 48 14.90 -0.43 -9.31
N LEU A 49 13.67 0.11 -9.22
CA LEU A 49 12.79 0.22 -10.37
C LEU A 49 13.34 1.11 -11.49
N ARG A 50 14.16 2.13 -11.15
CA ARG A 50 14.89 2.95 -12.14
C ARG A 50 15.88 2.12 -12.97
N LEU A 51 16.41 1.02 -12.42
CA LEU A 51 17.34 0.13 -13.09
C LEU A 51 16.65 -0.91 -14.00
N ALA A 52 15.34 -1.13 -13.84
CA ALA A 52 14.60 -2.18 -14.54
C ALA A 52 14.44 -1.91 -16.04
N GLY A 53 14.31 -0.65 -16.45
CA GLY A 53 13.99 -0.28 -17.85
C GLY A 53 12.60 -0.82 -18.28
N ASP A 54 12.32 -0.76 -19.60
CA ASP A 54 10.98 -1.07 -20.15
C ASP A 54 10.79 -2.52 -20.62
N ARG A 55 11.78 -3.41 -20.41
CA ARG A 55 11.69 -4.80 -20.86
C ARG A 55 11.01 -5.67 -19.82
N GLU A 56 9.89 -6.33 -20.20
CA GLU A 56 9.08 -7.20 -19.32
C GLU A 56 9.92 -8.17 -18.45
N PRO A 57 10.90 -8.96 -18.99
CA PRO A 57 11.66 -9.90 -18.17
C PRO A 57 12.52 -9.21 -17.09
N ARG A 58 13.15 -8.09 -17.45
CA ARG A 58 13.96 -7.32 -16.50
C ARG A 58 13.11 -6.68 -15.43
N LEU A 59 11.94 -6.19 -15.83
CA LEU A 59 10.98 -5.58 -14.92
C LEU A 59 10.50 -6.60 -13.88
N ILE A 60 10.08 -7.80 -14.33
CA ILE A 60 9.66 -8.89 -13.45
C ILE A 60 10.80 -9.28 -12.50
N ALA A 61 12.02 -9.50 -13.01
CA ALA A 61 13.17 -9.85 -12.19
C ALA A 61 13.48 -8.78 -11.13
N THR A 62 13.47 -7.51 -11.51
CA THR A 62 13.76 -6.39 -10.63
C THR A 62 12.69 -6.21 -9.56
N ILE A 63 11.40 -6.29 -9.94
CA ILE A 63 10.27 -6.25 -9.01
C ILE A 63 10.38 -7.37 -7.99
N MET A 64 10.61 -8.59 -8.45
CA MET A 64 10.71 -9.76 -7.58
C MET A 64 11.92 -9.68 -6.65
N ALA A 65 13.08 -9.29 -7.16
CA ALA A 65 14.28 -9.11 -6.33
C ALA A 65 14.06 -8.05 -5.25
N THR A 66 13.49 -6.89 -5.64
CA THR A 66 13.22 -5.79 -4.71
C THR A 66 12.22 -6.18 -3.64
N CYS A 67 11.08 -6.71 -4.06
CA CYS A 67 10.03 -7.11 -3.13
C CYS A 67 10.51 -8.24 -2.22
N GLY A 68 11.24 -9.22 -2.75
CA GLY A 68 11.79 -10.31 -1.97
C GLY A 68 12.75 -9.84 -0.88
N VAL A 69 13.68 -8.94 -1.21
CA VAL A 69 14.61 -8.37 -0.22
C VAL A 69 13.87 -7.58 0.85
N ILE A 70 12.93 -6.71 0.44
CA ILE A 70 12.13 -5.91 1.38
C ILE A 70 11.31 -6.83 2.29
N SER A 71 10.67 -7.85 1.74
CA SER A 71 9.82 -8.80 2.47
C SER A 71 10.59 -9.66 3.46
N GLY A 72 11.91 -9.81 3.28
CA GLY A 72 12.77 -10.44 4.28
C GLY A 72 12.83 -9.68 5.62
N PHE A 73 12.52 -8.39 5.61
CA PHE A 73 12.58 -7.51 6.80
C PHE A 73 11.24 -6.89 7.17
N MET A 74 10.21 -7.11 6.36
CA MET A 74 8.87 -6.57 6.54
C MET A 74 7.83 -7.65 6.29
N ASN A 75 6.60 -7.43 6.81
CA ASN A 75 5.47 -8.27 6.47
C ASN A 75 5.22 -8.27 4.94
N ASN A 76 4.92 -9.46 4.41
CA ASN A 76 4.62 -9.70 3.00
C ASN A 76 3.54 -8.77 2.44
N VAL A 77 2.47 -8.54 3.21
CA VAL A 77 1.36 -7.65 2.82
C VAL A 77 1.84 -6.21 2.70
N GLY A 78 2.64 -5.74 3.68
CA GLY A 78 3.21 -4.39 3.67
C GLY A 78 4.14 -4.17 2.49
N ALA A 79 5.05 -5.13 2.21
CA ALA A 79 5.98 -5.07 1.07
C ALA A 79 5.22 -5.01 -0.27
N THR A 80 4.16 -5.83 -0.42
CA THR A 80 3.32 -5.87 -1.61
C THR A 80 2.53 -4.58 -1.79
N ALA A 81 1.83 -4.13 -0.75
CA ALA A 81 0.99 -2.93 -0.79
C ALA A 81 1.77 -1.66 -1.08
N MET A 82 3.04 -1.60 -0.66
CA MET A 82 3.91 -0.47 -0.90
C MET A 82 4.33 -0.37 -2.37
N LEU A 83 4.72 -1.49 -2.99
CA LEU A 83 5.19 -1.49 -4.39
C LEU A 83 4.04 -1.44 -5.41
N MET A 84 2.81 -1.80 -5.00
CA MET A 84 1.65 -1.85 -5.88
C MET A 84 1.38 -0.54 -6.65
N PRO A 85 1.34 0.66 -6.03
CA PRO A 85 1.10 1.91 -6.75
C PRO A 85 2.18 2.19 -7.80
N ALA A 86 3.46 1.94 -7.46
CA ALA A 86 4.57 2.10 -8.41
C ALA A 86 4.43 1.17 -9.61
N LEU A 87 3.98 -0.08 -9.40
CA LEU A 87 3.76 -1.05 -10.47
C LEU A 87 2.60 -0.66 -11.38
N VAL A 88 1.52 -0.10 -10.82
CA VAL A 88 0.41 0.42 -11.63
C VAL A 88 0.91 1.57 -12.52
N GLY A 89 1.72 2.48 -11.98
CA GLY A 89 2.35 3.54 -12.76
C GLY A 89 3.26 3.02 -13.88
N ILE A 90 4.08 2.00 -13.59
CA ILE A 90 4.97 1.36 -14.59
C ILE A 90 4.15 0.65 -15.66
N SER A 91 3.10 -0.09 -15.30
CA SER A 91 2.20 -0.77 -16.23
C SER A 91 1.62 0.20 -17.25
N ARG A 92 1.17 1.38 -16.82
CA ARG A 92 0.65 2.44 -17.70
C ARG A 92 1.72 2.95 -18.68
N ARG A 93 2.96 3.16 -18.20
CA ARG A 93 4.07 3.66 -19.03
C ARG A 93 4.58 2.63 -20.04
N THR A 94 4.69 1.37 -19.62
CA THR A 94 5.27 0.28 -20.43
C THR A 94 4.23 -0.48 -21.27
N LYS A 95 2.94 -0.22 -21.05
CA LYS A 95 1.81 -0.96 -21.66
C LYS A 95 1.82 -2.46 -21.35
N ILE A 96 2.53 -2.88 -20.30
CA ILE A 96 2.52 -4.25 -19.80
C ILE A 96 1.30 -4.42 -18.87
N ALA A 97 0.50 -5.46 -19.08
CA ALA A 97 -0.69 -5.70 -18.27
C ALA A 97 -0.34 -5.78 -16.77
N VAL A 98 -1.11 -5.07 -15.92
CA VAL A 98 -0.89 -5.01 -14.46
C VAL A 98 -0.84 -6.41 -13.85
N SER A 99 -1.69 -7.34 -14.30
CA SER A 99 -1.72 -8.74 -13.84
C SER A 99 -0.39 -9.46 -13.98
N LYS A 100 0.38 -9.16 -15.04
CA LYS A 100 1.71 -9.73 -15.28
C LYS A 100 2.78 -9.20 -14.33
N LEU A 101 2.51 -8.12 -13.60
CA LEU A 101 3.42 -7.53 -12.63
C LEU A 101 3.00 -7.84 -11.18
N LEU A 102 1.69 -7.86 -10.89
CA LEU A 102 1.18 -8.08 -9.54
C LEU A 102 1.36 -9.54 -9.06
N ILE A 103 1.22 -10.52 -9.95
CA ILE A 103 1.41 -11.93 -9.58
C ILE A 103 2.87 -12.19 -9.20
N PRO A 104 3.89 -11.81 -10.03
CA PRO A 104 5.30 -11.90 -9.62
C PRO A 104 5.60 -11.15 -8.32
N LEU A 105 5.01 -9.97 -8.10
CA LEU A 105 5.15 -9.21 -6.87
C LEU A 105 4.68 -10.03 -5.66
N SER A 106 3.48 -10.60 -5.73
CA SER A 106 2.92 -11.42 -4.65
C SER A 106 3.76 -12.65 -4.36
N PHE A 107 4.20 -13.39 -5.39
CA PHE A 107 5.08 -14.54 -5.21
C PHE A 107 6.41 -14.14 -4.56
N SER A 108 7.02 -13.06 -5.00
CA SER A 108 8.30 -12.62 -4.45
C SER A 108 8.22 -12.17 -3.00
N SER A 109 7.11 -11.61 -2.56
CA SER A 109 6.92 -11.27 -1.15
C SER A 109 6.87 -12.52 -0.27
N LEU A 110 6.21 -13.58 -0.72
CA LEU A 110 6.16 -14.85 0.00
C LEU A 110 7.53 -15.54 0.03
N LEU A 111 8.23 -15.60 -1.12
CA LEU A 111 9.55 -16.22 -1.23
C LEU A 111 10.58 -15.43 -0.40
N GLY A 112 10.52 -14.09 -0.42
CA GLY A 112 11.41 -13.22 0.34
C GLY A 112 11.22 -13.34 1.85
N GLY A 113 9.99 -13.57 2.31
CA GLY A 113 9.70 -13.80 3.72
C GLY A 113 10.43 -14.99 4.34
N SER A 114 10.88 -15.96 3.53
CA SER A 114 11.68 -17.09 3.98
C SER A 114 13.16 -16.79 4.20
N MET A 115 13.64 -15.55 3.89
CA MET A 115 15.07 -15.21 3.96
C MET A 115 15.58 -14.91 5.37
N THR A 116 14.71 -14.49 6.27
CA THR A 116 15.09 -14.14 7.65
C THR A 116 14.10 -14.70 8.65
N LEU A 117 14.51 -14.70 9.91
CA LEU A 117 13.65 -15.15 11.01
C LEU A 117 12.37 -14.31 11.14
N ILE A 118 12.43 -12.99 10.84
CA ILE A 118 11.29 -12.06 11.01
C ILE A 118 10.44 -11.85 9.73
N GLY A 119 10.88 -12.40 8.60
CA GLY A 119 10.18 -12.18 7.33
C GLY A 119 8.78 -12.80 7.28
N THR A 120 8.53 -13.85 8.08
CA THR A 120 7.20 -14.45 8.21
C THR A 120 6.96 -14.95 9.65
N PRO A 121 5.72 -14.82 10.19
CA PRO A 121 5.36 -15.34 11.51
C PRO A 121 5.63 -16.84 11.69
N ALA A 122 5.52 -17.62 10.62
CA ALA A 122 5.77 -19.05 10.62
C ALA A 122 7.21 -19.42 11.05
N ASN A 123 8.21 -18.64 10.60
CA ASN A 123 9.61 -18.88 10.99
C ASN A 123 9.80 -18.65 12.50
N ILE A 124 9.21 -17.57 13.03
CA ILE A 124 9.29 -17.24 14.45
C ILE A 124 8.63 -18.33 15.29
N LEU A 125 7.45 -18.80 14.86
CA LEU A 125 6.71 -19.85 15.56
C LEU A 125 7.47 -21.18 15.56
N ALA A 126 8.03 -21.58 14.41
CA ALA A 126 8.83 -22.80 14.30
C ALA A 126 10.05 -22.77 15.25
N MET A 127 10.73 -21.63 15.34
CA MET A 127 11.86 -21.46 16.26
C MET A 127 11.45 -21.49 17.72
N SER A 128 10.30 -20.88 18.06
CA SER A 128 9.74 -20.97 19.42
C SER A 128 9.47 -22.43 19.82
N ILE A 129 8.83 -23.21 18.94
CA ILE A 129 8.53 -24.63 19.18
C ILE A 129 9.81 -25.47 19.37
N LEU A 130 10.86 -25.19 18.57
CA LEU A 130 12.14 -25.86 18.72
C LEU A 130 12.81 -25.52 20.06
N ALA A 131 12.80 -24.23 20.44
CA ALA A 131 13.34 -23.76 21.72
C ALA A 131 12.61 -24.37 22.91
N ASP A 132 11.28 -24.41 22.89
CA ASP A 132 10.44 -25.00 23.95
C ASP A 132 10.73 -26.49 24.15
N ARG A 133 11.23 -27.16 23.10
CA ARG A 133 11.64 -28.58 23.15
C ARG A 133 13.12 -28.80 23.43
N GLY A 134 13.86 -27.74 23.71
CA GLY A 134 15.31 -27.79 23.94
C GLY A 134 16.13 -28.22 22.72
N LEU A 135 15.57 -28.05 21.51
CA LEU A 135 16.25 -28.32 20.26
C LEU A 135 17.01 -27.09 19.77
N PRO A 136 18.10 -27.27 18.99
CA PRO A 136 18.83 -26.15 18.40
C PRO A 136 17.91 -25.31 17.54
N THR A 137 17.94 -23.97 17.78
CA THR A 137 17.20 -22.99 16.96
C THR A 137 18.13 -22.40 15.92
N LEU A 138 17.55 -22.02 14.76
CA LEU A 138 18.29 -21.32 13.71
C LEU A 138 18.45 -19.85 14.09
N GLY A 139 19.63 -19.29 13.81
CA GLY A 139 19.93 -17.88 13.99
C GLY A 139 19.18 -16.99 12.98
N PHE A 140 19.26 -15.67 13.19
CA PHE A 140 18.50 -14.68 12.41
C PHE A 140 18.67 -14.81 10.91
N PHE A 141 19.90 -15.01 10.42
CA PHE A 141 20.26 -15.12 9.00
C PHE A 141 20.50 -16.55 8.53
N GLU A 142 20.34 -17.56 9.37
CA GLU A 142 20.54 -18.96 8.95
C GLU A 142 19.48 -19.44 7.95
N PHE A 143 18.35 -18.73 7.86
CA PHE A 143 17.36 -18.91 6.82
C PHE A 143 17.80 -18.36 5.45
N ALA A 144 18.72 -17.37 5.43
CA ALA A 144 19.07 -16.63 4.23
C ALA A 144 19.62 -17.52 3.08
N PRO A 145 20.51 -18.49 3.29
CA PRO A 145 21.03 -19.32 2.20
C PRO A 145 19.91 -20.04 1.45
N MET A 146 18.97 -20.64 2.19
CA MET A 146 17.82 -21.33 1.59
C MET A 146 16.84 -20.35 0.96
N GLY A 147 16.51 -19.28 1.67
CA GLY A 147 15.59 -18.24 1.17
C GLY A 147 16.09 -17.56 -0.10
N ILE A 148 17.38 -17.29 -0.21
CA ILE A 148 18.00 -16.73 -1.42
C ILE A 148 17.90 -17.70 -2.59
N VAL A 149 18.19 -18.98 -2.39
CA VAL A 149 18.07 -20.02 -3.43
C VAL A 149 16.62 -20.10 -3.91
N VAL A 150 15.67 -20.13 -2.98
CA VAL A 150 14.23 -20.19 -3.29
C VAL A 150 13.78 -18.93 -4.05
N LEU A 151 14.21 -17.75 -3.62
CA LEU A 151 13.89 -16.49 -4.30
C LEU A 151 14.48 -16.44 -5.71
N ILE A 152 15.76 -16.79 -5.88
CA ILE A 152 16.42 -16.83 -7.20
C ILE A 152 15.73 -17.83 -8.11
N THR A 153 15.41 -19.02 -7.62
CA THR A 153 14.70 -20.04 -8.39
C THR A 153 13.31 -19.55 -8.80
N GLY A 154 12.60 -18.89 -7.89
CA GLY A 154 11.29 -18.28 -8.19
C GLY A 154 11.39 -17.17 -9.24
N ILE A 155 12.41 -16.32 -9.18
CA ILE A 155 12.68 -15.27 -10.17
C ILE A 155 12.98 -15.92 -11.54
N LEU A 156 13.86 -16.91 -11.59
CA LEU A 156 14.21 -17.61 -12.82
C LEU A 156 12.98 -18.30 -13.43
N TYR A 157 12.21 -19.02 -12.61
CA TYR A 157 10.97 -19.64 -13.06
C TYR A 157 10.01 -18.61 -13.64
N MET A 158 9.78 -17.48 -12.93
CA MET A 158 8.83 -16.47 -13.35
C MET A 158 9.29 -15.76 -14.64
N VAL A 159 10.58 -15.49 -14.78
CA VAL A 159 11.16 -14.84 -15.96
C VAL A 159 11.19 -15.77 -17.17
N LEU A 160 11.47 -17.07 -17.00
CA LEU A 160 11.63 -18.01 -18.11
C LEU A 160 10.30 -18.65 -18.52
N ILE A 161 9.49 -19.05 -17.56
CA ILE A 161 8.28 -19.87 -17.76
C ILE A 161 7.03 -19.08 -17.36
N GLY A 162 6.96 -18.57 -16.13
CA GLY A 162 5.77 -18.04 -15.51
C GLY A 162 5.15 -16.89 -16.31
N ARG A 163 5.95 -15.96 -16.81
CA ARG A 163 5.49 -14.82 -17.62
C ARG A 163 4.66 -15.22 -18.85
N HIS A 164 4.94 -16.39 -19.42
CA HIS A 164 4.21 -16.90 -20.59
C HIS A 164 2.89 -17.58 -20.21
N LEU A 165 2.78 -18.05 -18.96
CA LEU A 165 1.58 -18.68 -18.42
C LEU A 165 0.61 -17.65 -17.82
N LEU A 166 1.10 -16.45 -17.48
CA LEU A 166 0.27 -15.41 -16.89
C LEU A 166 -0.69 -14.81 -17.92
N PRO A 167 -2.00 -14.80 -17.66
CA PRO A 167 -2.97 -14.16 -18.53
C PRO A 167 -2.72 -12.64 -18.53
N ALA A 168 -2.58 -12.06 -19.69
CA ALA A 168 -2.58 -10.63 -19.87
C ALA A 168 -4.03 -10.14 -19.67
N ARG A 169 -4.43 -10.00 -18.42
CA ARG A 169 -5.65 -9.26 -18.08
C ARG A 169 -5.24 -7.79 -18.05
N GLU A 170 -5.60 -7.06 -19.05
CA GLU A 170 -5.68 -5.61 -18.95
C GLU A 170 -6.54 -5.38 -17.72
N GLY A 171 -6.00 -4.66 -16.71
CA GLY A 171 -6.69 -4.43 -15.44
C GLY A 171 -8.11 -4.00 -15.76
N ALA A 172 -9.07 -4.72 -15.22
CA ALA A 172 -10.44 -4.79 -15.70
C ALA A 172 -10.90 -3.46 -16.29
N GLN A 173 -11.06 -3.42 -17.61
CA GLN A 173 -12.02 -2.48 -18.20
C GLN A 173 -13.37 -2.57 -17.49
N GLY A 174 -13.72 -3.74 -16.91
CA GLY A 174 -14.87 -3.91 -16.04
C GLY A 174 -14.74 -3.33 -14.62
N ALA A 175 -13.54 -3.15 -14.03
CA ALA A 175 -13.37 -2.33 -12.83
C ALA A 175 -13.24 -0.84 -13.19
N ARG A 176 -12.79 -0.50 -14.41
CA ARG A 176 -12.95 0.84 -14.99
C ARG A 176 -14.41 1.18 -15.26
N ASP A 177 -15.27 0.20 -15.53
CA ASP A 177 -16.73 0.42 -15.71
C ASP A 177 -17.48 0.48 -14.38
N VAL A 178 -16.94 -0.09 -13.29
CA VAL A 178 -17.50 0.01 -11.93
C VAL A 178 -16.86 1.17 -11.14
N TYR A 179 -15.55 1.43 -11.34
CA TYR A 179 -14.83 2.63 -10.91
C TYR A 179 -14.32 3.32 -12.18
N ARG A 180 -15.19 3.98 -12.94
CA ARG A 180 -14.75 4.96 -13.92
C ARG A 180 -13.92 5.97 -13.15
N ILE A 181 -12.59 5.92 -13.32
CA ILE A 181 -11.70 6.98 -12.91
C ILE A 181 -12.19 8.19 -13.70
N ARG A 182 -12.83 9.12 -12.98
CA ARG A 182 -13.51 10.26 -13.59
C ARG A 182 -12.44 11.26 -14.01
N GLU A 183 -12.40 11.56 -15.30
CA GLU A 183 -11.63 12.67 -15.82
C GLU A 183 -12.43 13.95 -15.58
N TYR A 184 -11.80 14.93 -15.02
CA TYR A 184 -12.40 16.23 -14.74
C TYR A 184 -11.84 17.26 -15.72
N VAL A 185 -12.73 18.09 -16.24
CA VAL A 185 -12.34 19.31 -16.94
C VAL A 185 -12.29 20.43 -15.92
N THR A 186 -11.15 21.08 -15.78
CA THR A 186 -10.98 22.18 -14.83
C THR A 186 -10.11 23.28 -15.42
N GLU A 187 -10.18 24.46 -14.87
CA GLU A 187 -9.36 25.59 -15.25
C GLU A 187 -8.18 25.75 -14.28
N VAL A 188 -6.99 25.82 -14.86
CA VAL A 188 -5.75 26.06 -14.11
C VAL A 188 -5.03 27.27 -14.66
N ARG A 189 -4.52 28.15 -13.80
CA ARG A 189 -3.76 29.32 -14.18
C ARG A 189 -2.28 29.07 -14.04
N VAL A 190 -1.51 29.45 -15.05
CA VAL A 190 -0.04 29.42 -15.02
C VAL A 190 0.45 30.51 -14.08
N SER A 191 1.03 30.14 -12.94
CA SER A 191 1.60 31.09 -11.99
C SER A 191 2.78 31.86 -12.60
N PRO A 192 3.04 33.12 -12.18
CA PRO A 192 4.24 33.86 -12.59
C PRO A 192 5.57 33.14 -12.30
N THR A 193 5.56 32.26 -11.27
CA THR A 193 6.72 31.46 -10.87
C THR A 193 6.74 30.07 -11.49
N SER A 194 5.76 29.75 -12.34
CA SER A 194 5.62 28.44 -12.96
C SER A 194 6.75 28.16 -13.96
N PRO A 195 7.38 26.99 -13.95
CA PRO A 195 8.35 26.59 -14.97
C PRO A 195 7.75 26.46 -16.37
N LEU A 196 6.42 26.48 -16.51
CA LEU A 196 5.72 26.43 -17.79
C LEU A 196 5.76 27.75 -18.55
N ALA A 197 5.94 28.87 -17.86
CA ALA A 197 6.01 30.18 -18.52
C ALA A 197 7.19 30.26 -19.49
N GLY A 198 6.89 30.57 -20.76
CA GLY A 198 7.88 30.60 -21.86
C GLY A 198 8.16 29.25 -22.49
N GLN A 199 7.46 28.19 -22.14
CA GLN A 199 7.58 26.87 -22.80
C GLN A 199 6.44 26.63 -23.77
N THR A 200 6.71 25.82 -24.79
CA THR A 200 5.65 25.33 -25.69
C THR A 200 4.84 24.22 -25.02
N LEU A 201 3.59 24.04 -25.40
CA LEU A 201 2.70 23.02 -24.86
C LEU A 201 3.31 21.62 -24.93
N VAL A 202 4.06 21.29 -25.98
CA VAL A 202 4.74 19.99 -26.12
C VAL A 202 5.90 19.84 -25.12
N LYS A 203 6.59 20.93 -24.79
CA LYS A 203 7.71 20.92 -23.83
C LYS A 203 7.27 21.03 -22.39
N SER A 204 6.04 21.49 -22.15
CA SER A 204 5.46 21.64 -20.80
C SER A 204 5.37 20.33 -20.03
N GLY A 205 5.32 19.18 -20.72
CA GLY A 205 5.16 17.87 -20.10
C GLY A 205 3.74 17.56 -19.59
N LEU A 206 2.80 18.49 -19.69
CA LEU A 206 1.43 18.33 -19.18
C LEU A 206 0.78 17.03 -19.66
N GLY A 207 0.87 16.74 -20.97
CA GLY A 207 0.27 15.52 -21.51
C GLY A 207 1.13 14.27 -21.37
N ARG A 208 2.47 14.42 -21.31
CA ARG A 208 3.38 13.27 -21.30
C ARG A 208 3.73 12.80 -19.90
N ASP A 209 3.94 13.75 -18.98
CA ASP A 209 4.49 13.49 -17.66
C ASP A 209 3.40 13.55 -16.56
N HIS A 210 2.24 14.19 -16.86
CA HIS A 210 1.13 14.37 -15.94
C HIS A 210 -0.23 13.92 -16.46
N ASP A 211 -0.29 13.28 -17.65
CA ASP A 211 -1.52 12.76 -18.30
C ASP A 211 -2.68 13.78 -18.37
N LEU A 212 -2.36 15.09 -18.46
CA LEU A 212 -3.35 16.17 -18.59
C LEU A 212 -3.51 16.59 -20.05
N THR A 213 -4.74 16.58 -20.55
CA THR A 213 -5.06 17.09 -21.89
C THR A 213 -5.47 18.55 -21.79
N VAL A 214 -4.75 19.45 -22.47
CA VAL A 214 -5.12 20.87 -22.55
C VAL A 214 -6.17 21.05 -23.65
N LEU A 215 -7.37 21.47 -23.28
CA LEU A 215 -8.52 21.66 -24.17
C LEU A 215 -8.59 23.09 -24.69
N ALA A 216 -8.24 24.11 -23.88
CA ALA A 216 -8.26 25.52 -24.22
C ALA A 216 -7.14 26.27 -23.52
N VAL A 217 -6.66 27.34 -24.16
CA VAL A 217 -5.76 28.35 -23.57
C VAL A 217 -6.42 29.70 -23.72
N GLU A 218 -6.64 30.39 -22.60
CA GLU A 218 -7.20 31.73 -22.57
C GLU A 218 -6.15 32.71 -22.07
N ARG A 219 -5.95 33.79 -22.78
CA ARG A 219 -4.99 34.85 -22.46
C ARG A 219 -5.68 36.20 -22.44
N GLY A 220 -5.68 36.90 -21.29
CA GLY A 220 -6.29 38.22 -21.18
C GLY A 220 -7.81 38.22 -21.42
N GLY A 221 -8.52 37.13 -21.15
CA GLY A 221 -9.97 37.02 -21.38
C GLY A 221 -10.35 36.64 -22.81
N VAL A 222 -9.35 36.28 -23.68
CA VAL A 222 -9.59 35.86 -25.06
C VAL A 222 -9.10 34.44 -25.25
N SER A 223 -10.02 33.55 -25.63
CA SER A 223 -9.67 32.16 -25.97
C SER A 223 -8.84 32.14 -27.26
N GLN A 224 -7.70 31.45 -27.21
CA GLN A 224 -6.81 31.32 -28.34
C GLN A 224 -7.38 30.29 -29.34
N PRO A 225 -7.71 30.67 -30.58
CA PRO A 225 -8.20 29.72 -31.57
C PRO A 225 -7.06 28.81 -32.05
N GLY A 226 -7.27 27.50 -32.08
CA GLY A 226 -6.36 26.53 -32.68
C GLY A 226 -5.14 26.20 -31.80
N ILE A 227 -5.34 25.56 -30.67
CA ILE A 227 -4.26 25.04 -29.82
C ILE A 227 -3.44 24.04 -30.60
N SER A 228 -2.14 24.31 -30.73
CA SER A 228 -1.18 23.42 -31.35
C SER A 228 -0.11 22.98 -30.32
N ARG A 229 0.63 21.94 -30.67
CA ARG A 229 1.77 21.48 -29.84
C ARG A 229 2.82 22.56 -29.59
N ASP A 230 2.89 23.55 -30.49
CA ASP A 230 3.86 24.66 -30.48
C ASP A 230 3.30 25.93 -29.81
N THR A 231 2.06 25.89 -29.26
CA THR A 231 1.47 27.00 -28.52
C THR A 231 2.34 27.34 -27.31
N LEU A 232 2.82 28.59 -27.24
CA LEU A 232 3.64 29.10 -26.15
C LEU A 232 2.76 29.44 -24.97
N LEU A 233 3.10 28.93 -23.78
CA LEU A 233 2.43 29.22 -22.49
C LEU A 233 3.10 30.45 -21.87
N GLU A 234 2.28 31.37 -21.38
CA GLU A 234 2.75 32.56 -20.68
C GLU A 234 2.23 32.58 -19.23
N ALA A 235 2.94 33.34 -18.39
CA ALA A 235 2.48 33.57 -17.01
C ALA A 235 1.11 34.29 -17.02
N GLY A 236 0.16 33.75 -16.28
CA GLY A 236 -1.21 34.28 -16.22
C GLY A 236 -2.19 33.61 -17.20
N ASP A 237 -1.70 32.76 -18.14
CA ASP A 237 -2.59 32.00 -19.02
C ASP A 237 -3.52 31.11 -18.21
N LEU A 238 -4.79 31.07 -18.61
CA LEU A 238 -5.80 30.17 -18.08
C LEU A 238 -5.90 28.97 -19.02
N LEU A 239 -5.57 27.79 -18.52
CA LEU A 239 -5.63 26.54 -19.27
C LEU A 239 -6.86 25.76 -18.83
N THR A 240 -7.73 25.40 -19.74
CA THR A 240 -8.75 24.37 -19.51
C THR A 240 -8.10 23.02 -19.75
N VAL A 241 -7.99 22.22 -18.69
CA VAL A 241 -7.32 20.92 -18.72
C VAL A 241 -8.31 19.81 -18.35
N GLU A 242 -8.16 18.66 -19.01
CA GLU A 242 -8.88 17.43 -18.73
C GLU A 242 -7.90 16.40 -18.20
N GLY A 243 -8.24 15.74 -17.08
CA GLY A 243 -7.44 14.69 -16.47
C GLY A 243 -8.02 14.20 -15.16
N LEU A 244 -7.31 13.25 -14.55
CA LEU A 244 -7.70 12.71 -13.24
C LEU A 244 -7.41 13.73 -12.13
N ALA A 245 -8.17 13.64 -11.03
CA ALA A 245 -7.96 14.51 -9.87
C ALA A 245 -6.52 14.42 -9.33
N ASP A 246 -5.93 13.23 -9.33
CA ASP A 246 -4.56 12.99 -8.87
C ASP A 246 -3.52 13.63 -9.78
N ASP A 247 -3.70 13.52 -11.11
CA ASP A 247 -2.81 14.11 -12.11
C ASP A 247 -2.84 15.64 -12.03
N LEU A 248 -4.00 16.23 -11.73
CA LEU A 248 -4.19 17.66 -11.47
C LEU A 248 -3.45 18.13 -10.20
N VAL A 249 -3.51 17.32 -9.12
CA VAL A 249 -2.79 17.61 -7.86
C VAL A 249 -1.28 17.57 -8.08
N ASP A 250 -0.80 16.53 -8.76
CA ASP A 250 0.63 16.34 -9.04
C ASP A 250 1.17 17.45 -9.96
N ALA A 251 0.44 17.78 -11.03
CA ALA A 251 0.80 18.86 -11.93
C ALA A 251 0.80 20.22 -11.22
N ARG A 252 -0.16 20.48 -10.32
CA ARG A 252 -0.20 21.71 -9.53
C ARG A 252 1.06 21.89 -8.71
N GLN A 253 1.49 20.83 -7.99
CA GLN A 253 2.67 20.89 -7.12
C GLN A 253 3.97 20.97 -7.94
N ALA A 254 4.07 20.19 -9.01
CA ALA A 254 5.29 20.09 -9.81
C ALA A 254 5.50 21.29 -10.73
N LEU A 255 4.41 21.85 -11.26
CA LEU A 255 4.46 22.88 -12.32
C LEU A 255 3.98 24.27 -11.85
N GLY A 256 3.66 24.44 -10.58
CA GLY A 256 3.23 25.71 -10.02
C GLY A 256 1.94 26.23 -10.68
N LEU A 257 0.98 25.33 -10.94
CA LEU A 257 -0.33 25.69 -11.46
C LEU A 257 -1.28 26.07 -10.31
N VAL A 258 -2.17 27.03 -10.57
CA VAL A 258 -3.23 27.45 -9.64
C VAL A 258 -4.58 27.04 -10.23
N ILE A 259 -5.30 26.16 -9.53
CA ILE A 259 -6.65 25.77 -9.94
C ILE A 259 -7.59 26.96 -9.69
N VAL A 260 -8.26 27.44 -10.74
CA VAL A 260 -9.16 28.57 -10.67
C VAL A 260 -10.58 28.07 -10.40
N ALA A 261 -11.08 28.33 -9.20
CA ALA A 261 -12.50 28.20 -8.92
C ALA A 261 -13.19 29.53 -9.28
N GLU A 262 -14.45 29.49 -9.75
CA GLU A 262 -15.25 30.64 -10.20
C GLU A 262 -15.38 31.87 -9.25
N GLN A 263 -14.59 31.94 -8.21
CA GLN A 263 -14.38 33.14 -7.37
C GLN A 263 -12.96 33.16 -6.82
N GLU A 264 -12.35 34.35 -6.85
CA GLU A 264 -11.13 34.68 -6.10
C GLU A 264 -11.20 34.15 -4.67
N LEU A 265 -10.61 33.00 -4.48
CA LEU A 265 -10.32 32.48 -3.16
C LEU A 265 -9.22 33.34 -2.59
N ASP A 266 -9.46 33.91 -1.42
CA ASP A 266 -8.46 34.56 -0.58
C ASP A 266 -7.46 33.48 -0.12
N ILE A 267 -6.60 33.06 -1.07
CA ILE A 267 -5.62 31.96 -0.95
C ILE A 267 -4.53 32.35 0.06
N GLU A 268 -4.38 33.63 0.38
CA GLU A 268 -3.43 34.14 1.37
C GLU A 268 -3.73 33.71 2.82
N ARG A 269 -4.94 33.21 3.10
CA ARG A 269 -5.32 32.72 4.45
C ARG A 269 -5.23 31.25 4.68
N LEU A 270 -4.89 30.46 3.66
CA LEU A 270 -4.72 29.01 3.79
C LEU A 270 -3.23 28.69 3.72
N GLU A 271 -2.70 28.15 4.81
CA GLU A 271 -1.31 27.67 4.85
C GLU A 271 -1.02 26.73 3.66
N PRO A 272 0.10 26.94 2.93
CA PRO A 272 0.47 26.06 1.83
C PRO A 272 0.75 24.66 2.39
N GLY A 273 -0.14 23.71 2.16
CA GLY A 273 -0.06 22.33 2.65
C GLY A 273 -1.32 21.78 3.31
N ASN A 274 -2.32 22.64 3.57
CA ASN A 274 -3.55 22.22 4.29
C ASN A 274 -4.79 22.12 3.39
N VAL A 275 -4.64 22.22 2.06
CA VAL A 275 -5.73 22.17 1.08
C VAL A 275 -5.67 20.86 0.32
N GLN A 276 -6.76 20.09 0.36
CA GLN A 276 -6.90 18.78 -0.26
C GLN A 276 -8.02 18.80 -1.29
N LEU A 277 -7.83 18.01 -2.38
CA LEU A 277 -8.89 17.65 -3.31
C LEU A 277 -9.49 16.32 -2.90
N ILE A 278 -10.80 16.26 -2.86
CA ILE A 278 -11.55 15.04 -2.54
C ILE A 278 -12.69 14.84 -3.52
N GLU A 279 -13.02 13.60 -3.81
CA GLU A 279 -14.22 13.24 -4.53
C GLU A 279 -15.31 12.78 -3.54
N ALA A 280 -16.50 13.38 -3.64
CA ALA A 280 -17.64 13.04 -2.82
C ALA A 280 -18.89 12.83 -3.70
N THR A 281 -19.55 11.70 -3.54
CA THR A 281 -20.80 11.40 -4.26
C THR A 281 -21.99 11.69 -3.36
N LEU A 282 -23.06 12.29 -3.90
CA LEU A 282 -24.27 12.52 -3.14
C LEU A 282 -24.89 11.20 -2.70
N ALA A 283 -25.13 11.08 -1.38
CA ALA A 283 -25.77 9.90 -0.80
C ALA A 283 -27.23 9.75 -1.24
N PRO A 284 -27.78 8.53 -1.26
CA PRO A 284 -29.17 8.26 -1.69
C PRO A 284 -30.23 9.03 -0.92
N ARG A 285 -29.93 9.40 0.34
CA ARG A 285 -30.83 10.15 1.23
C ARG A 285 -30.32 11.55 1.56
N SER A 286 -29.45 12.11 0.72
CA SER A 286 -28.89 13.44 0.93
C SER A 286 -29.99 14.51 0.93
N SER A 287 -29.91 15.40 1.89
CA SER A 287 -30.79 16.59 1.98
C SER A 287 -30.48 17.63 0.88
N LEU A 288 -29.43 17.41 0.12
CA LEU A 288 -28.96 18.30 -0.94
C LEU A 288 -29.55 18.00 -2.31
N VAL A 289 -30.21 16.83 -2.49
CA VAL A 289 -30.84 16.46 -3.76
C VAL A 289 -31.93 17.47 -4.12
N GLY A 290 -31.88 17.98 -5.35
CA GLY A 290 -32.79 19.01 -5.87
C GLY A 290 -32.45 20.45 -5.44
N ARG A 291 -31.43 20.65 -4.60
CA ARG A 291 -30.96 21.97 -4.20
C ARG A 291 -29.70 22.38 -4.96
N THR A 292 -29.45 23.69 -5.02
CA THR A 292 -28.25 24.23 -5.65
C THR A 292 -27.15 24.47 -4.61
N LEU A 293 -25.88 24.45 -5.02
CA LEU A 293 -24.74 24.74 -4.13
C LEU A 293 -24.88 26.12 -3.46
N ARG A 294 -25.41 27.11 -4.21
CA ARG A 294 -25.72 28.45 -3.69
C ARG A 294 -26.84 28.43 -2.65
N GLY A 295 -27.91 27.71 -2.93
CA GLY A 295 -29.10 27.64 -2.06
C GLY A 295 -28.81 27.01 -0.70
N VAL A 296 -27.86 26.07 -0.63
CA VAL A 296 -27.43 25.41 0.61
C VAL A 296 -26.24 26.10 1.29
N ARG A 297 -25.70 27.19 0.73
CA ARG A 297 -24.49 27.84 1.18
C ARG A 297 -23.35 26.82 1.40
N PHE A 298 -23.12 26.01 0.36
CA PHE A 298 -22.29 24.81 0.43
C PHE A 298 -20.92 25.06 1.11
N ARG A 299 -20.23 26.14 0.73
CA ARG A 299 -18.93 26.51 1.27
C ARG A 299 -18.98 26.84 2.76
N ASP A 300 -20.01 27.58 3.18
CA ASP A 300 -20.15 28.00 4.60
C ASP A 300 -20.47 26.79 5.48
N ARG A 301 -21.32 25.88 4.96
CA ARG A 301 -21.79 24.72 5.70
C ARG A 301 -20.76 23.61 5.80
N TYR A 302 -20.08 23.27 4.69
CA TYR A 302 -19.16 22.13 4.62
C TYR A 302 -17.69 22.52 4.61
N GLY A 303 -17.35 23.80 4.30
CA GLY A 303 -15.98 24.29 4.22
C GLY A 303 -15.23 23.84 2.96
N PHE A 304 -15.97 23.36 1.94
CA PHE A 304 -15.45 22.93 0.66
C PHE A 304 -15.98 23.76 -0.48
N THR A 305 -15.17 23.92 -1.53
CA THR A 305 -15.57 24.51 -2.80
C THR A 305 -15.70 23.41 -3.83
N ALA A 306 -16.83 23.33 -4.53
CA ALA A 306 -17.02 22.41 -5.64
C ALA A 306 -16.34 22.96 -6.90
N LEU A 307 -15.43 22.20 -7.47
CA LEU A 307 -14.67 22.51 -8.68
C LEU A 307 -15.32 21.94 -9.94
N ALA A 308 -15.96 20.77 -9.82
CA ALA A 308 -16.66 20.09 -10.91
C ALA A 308 -17.77 19.21 -10.35
N ILE A 309 -18.78 18.93 -11.17
CA ILE A 309 -19.83 17.94 -10.90
C ILE A 309 -19.82 16.94 -12.04
N TRP A 310 -19.69 15.68 -11.71
CA TRP A 310 -19.80 14.58 -12.67
C TRP A 310 -21.20 13.99 -12.65
N ARG A 311 -21.87 14.00 -13.82
CA ARG A 311 -23.23 13.49 -13.97
C ARG A 311 -23.40 12.74 -15.28
N HIS A 312 -23.94 11.51 -15.23
CA HIS A 312 -24.23 10.66 -16.41
C HIS A 312 -23.04 10.45 -17.37
N GLY A 313 -21.83 10.50 -16.89
CA GLY A 313 -20.64 10.31 -17.73
C GLY A 313 -20.01 11.61 -18.26
N GLU A 314 -20.55 12.77 -17.88
CA GLU A 314 -20.04 14.09 -18.31
C GLU A 314 -19.65 14.94 -17.10
N ALA A 315 -18.53 15.68 -17.26
CA ALA A 315 -18.09 16.66 -16.27
C ALA A 315 -18.76 18.01 -16.57
N ILE A 316 -19.46 18.55 -15.57
CA ILE A 316 -20.07 19.89 -15.61
C ILE A 316 -19.16 20.80 -14.80
N THR A 317 -18.64 21.86 -15.43
CA THR A 317 -17.73 22.84 -14.79
C THR A 317 -18.33 24.24 -14.77
N GLU A 318 -19.32 24.50 -15.63
CA GLU A 318 -19.97 25.81 -15.74
C GLU A 318 -21.19 25.92 -14.84
N ARG A 319 -21.39 27.13 -14.27
CA ARG A 319 -22.56 27.49 -13.45
C ARG A 319 -22.89 26.51 -12.33
N LEU A 320 -21.88 25.88 -11.75
CA LEU A 320 -22.02 24.90 -10.67
C LEU A 320 -22.89 25.37 -9.52
N ARG A 321 -22.85 26.68 -9.22
CA ARG A 321 -23.56 27.30 -8.09
C ARG A 321 -25.08 27.21 -8.21
N ASP A 322 -25.59 27.33 -9.44
CA ASP A 322 -27.02 27.41 -9.74
C ASP A 322 -27.56 26.08 -10.29
N LEU A 323 -26.69 25.06 -10.41
CA LEU A 323 -27.07 23.73 -10.86
C LEU A 323 -27.74 22.93 -9.73
N PRO A 324 -28.99 22.44 -9.93
CA PRO A 324 -29.58 21.52 -8.96
C PRO A 324 -28.82 20.21 -8.89
N LEU A 325 -28.46 19.80 -7.68
CA LEU A 325 -27.75 18.56 -7.40
C LEU A 325 -28.70 17.35 -7.54
N HIS A 326 -28.25 16.30 -8.18
CA HIS A 326 -28.99 15.05 -8.33
C HIS A 326 -28.35 13.92 -7.56
N PHE A 327 -29.15 12.94 -7.17
CA PHE A 327 -28.64 11.70 -6.64
C PHE A 327 -27.63 11.06 -7.58
N GLY A 328 -26.50 10.64 -7.04
CA GLY A 328 -25.41 10.04 -7.81
C GLY A 328 -24.47 11.04 -8.50
N ASP A 329 -24.69 12.36 -8.35
CA ASP A 329 -23.69 13.35 -8.72
C ASP A 329 -22.42 13.13 -7.90
N ALA A 330 -21.27 13.10 -8.56
CA ALA A 330 -20.01 13.17 -7.85
C ALA A 330 -19.42 14.56 -8.01
N LEU A 331 -19.01 15.12 -6.89
CA LEU A 331 -18.43 16.45 -6.79
C LEU A 331 -16.94 16.33 -6.55
N LEU A 332 -16.15 17.04 -7.35
CA LEU A 332 -14.76 17.31 -7.03
C LEU A 332 -14.73 18.52 -6.09
N LEU A 333 -14.27 18.32 -4.87
CA LEU A 333 -14.30 19.28 -3.79
C LEU A 333 -12.88 19.67 -3.40
N GLN A 334 -12.67 20.94 -3.16
CA GLN A 334 -11.44 21.50 -2.60
C GLN A 334 -11.71 22.09 -1.22
N GLY A 335 -10.93 21.68 -0.22
CA GLY A 335 -11.09 22.20 1.15
C GLY A 335 -9.99 21.74 2.10
N SER A 336 -10.15 22.11 3.39
CA SER A 336 -9.18 21.77 4.43
C SER A 336 -9.26 20.28 4.82
N HIS A 337 -8.08 19.64 4.97
CA HIS A 337 -7.95 18.26 5.43
C HIS A 337 -8.73 17.98 6.72
N HIS A 338 -8.74 18.91 7.68
CA HIS A 338 -9.43 18.72 8.95
C HIS A 338 -10.96 18.59 8.82
N ARG A 339 -11.55 19.10 7.74
CA ARG A 339 -13.00 19.03 7.51
C ARG A 339 -13.45 17.83 6.68
N VAL A 340 -12.52 17.03 6.17
CA VAL A 340 -12.85 15.81 5.40
C VAL A 340 -13.62 14.82 6.25
N ARG A 341 -13.23 14.69 7.51
CA ARG A 341 -13.89 13.80 8.48
C ARG A 341 -15.34 14.20 8.74
N ASP A 342 -15.60 15.50 8.87
CA ASP A 342 -16.97 16.04 9.05
C ASP A 342 -17.85 15.71 7.84
N LEU A 343 -17.25 15.71 6.63
CA LEU A 343 -17.95 15.37 5.40
C LEU A 343 -18.22 13.87 5.30
N GLN A 344 -17.29 13.02 5.78
CA GLN A 344 -17.43 11.56 5.81
C GLN A 344 -18.47 11.07 6.80
N GLU A 345 -18.52 11.68 7.98
CA GLU A 345 -19.49 11.35 9.04
C GLU A 345 -20.89 11.90 8.75
N GLY A 346 -20.98 12.84 7.82
CA GLY A 346 -22.26 13.46 7.41
C GLY A 346 -23.15 12.55 6.56
N PRO A 347 -24.48 12.67 6.66
CA PRO A 347 -25.42 11.84 5.91
C PRO A 347 -25.56 12.23 4.43
N ASP A 348 -25.01 13.37 4.02
CA ASP A 348 -25.24 13.99 2.71
C ASP A 348 -24.29 13.45 1.63
N PHE A 349 -23.11 12.96 2.00
CA PHE A 349 -22.08 12.51 1.06
C PHE A 349 -21.56 11.12 1.37
N LEU A 350 -21.25 10.38 0.32
CA LEU A 350 -20.36 9.23 0.33
C LEU A 350 -19.01 9.74 -0.18
N VAL A 351 -18.10 10.03 0.73
CA VAL A 351 -16.74 10.44 0.38
C VAL A 351 -15.98 9.18 0.02
N LEU A 352 -15.55 9.08 -1.23
CA LEU A 352 -14.52 8.12 -1.60
C LEU A 352 -13.25 8.57 -0.88
N GLU A 353 -12.62 7.65 -0.17
CA GLU A 353 -11.45 7.96 0.66
C GLU A 353 -10.51 8.89 -0.10
N PRO A 354 -10.12 10.03 0.51
CA PRO A 354 -9.09 10.84 -0.07
C PRO A 354 -7.89 9.91 -0.24
N MET A 355 -7.34 9.83 -1.44
CA MET A 355 -6.04 9.22 -1.61
C MET A 355 -5.09 10.01 -0.72
N ASP A 356 -4.81 9.46 0.46
CA ASP A 356 -3.77 9.98 1.33
C ASP A 356 -2.51 10.04 0.49
N VAL A 357 -2.10 11.24 0.12
CA VAL A 357 -0.73 11.47 -0.35
C VAL A 357 0.11 11.04 0.83
N LYS A 358 0.62 9.80 0.77
CA LYS A 358 1.39 9.19 1.85
C LYS A 358 2.50 10.15 2.23
N GLN A 359 2.29 10.96 3.26
CA GLN A 359 3.30 11.86 3.77
C GLN A 359 4.32 11.04 4.54
N TYR A 360 5.34 10.57 3.80
CA TYR A 360 6.45 9.85 4.40
C TYR A 360 7.26 10.79 5.30
N ARG A 361 7.53 10.35 6.52
CA ARG A 361 8.47 11.05 7.43
C ARG A 361 9.92 10.80 7.03
N ARG A 362 10.31 11.15 5.81
CA ARG A 362 11.63 10.84 5.21
C ARG A 362 12.82 11.30 6.06
N LYS A 363 12.68 12.38 6.82
CA LYS A 363 13.71 12.85 7.75
C LYS A 363 14.00 11.83 8.88
N ARG A 364 13.05 10.94 9.17
CA ARG A 364 13.16 9.89 10.19
C ARG A 364 13.59 8.53 9.64
N ALA A 365 13.72 8.40 8.32
CA ALA A 365 14.16 7.16 7.68
C ALA A 365 15.48 6.59 8.25
N PRO A 366 16.54 7.39 8.45
CA PRO A 366 17.79 6.85 9.03
C PRO A 366 17.61 6.34 10.46
N ILE A 367 16.70 6.93 11.24
CA ILE A 367 16.39 6.47 12.61
C ILE A 367 15.68 5.13 12.56
N ALA A 368 14.71 4.96 11.65
CA ALA A 368 14.00 3.69 11.49
C ALA A 368 14.92 2.55 11.04
N ILE A 369 15.86 2.84 10.12
CA ILE A 369 16.89 1.88 9.70
C ILE A 369 17.79 1.54 10.88
N ALA A 370 18.25 2.54 11.65
CA ALA A 370 19.12 2.35 12.80
C ALA A 370 18.44 1.51 13.89
N ALA A 371 17.12 1.71 14.15
CA ALA A 371 16.37 0.93 15.12
C ALA A 371 16.29 -0.54 14.71
N LEU A 372 16.00 -0.83 13.44
CA LEU A 372 16.02 -2.21 12.93
C LEU A 372 17.42 -2.82 12.98
N ALA A 373 18.44 -2.08 12.53
CA ALA A 373 19.82 -2.55 12.56
C ALA A 373 20.31 -2.86 13.98
N LEU A 374 19.93 -2.01 14.95
CA LEU A 374 20.23 -2.23 16.37
C LEU A 374 19.56 -3.50 16.90
N ALA A 375 18.29 -3.72 16.56
CA ALA A 375 17.60 -4.95 16.97
C ALA A 375 18.29 -6.20 16.41
N ILE A 376 18.68 -6.17 15.12
CA ILE A 376 19.42 -7.27 14.50
C ILE A 376 20.77 -7.48 15.20
N LEU A 377 21.51 -6.39 15.48
CA LEU A 377 22.79 -6.46 16.21
C LEU A 377 22.63 -7.06 17.60
N MET A 378 21.57 -6.69 18.33
CA MET A 378 21.26 -7.26 19.64
C MET A 378 21.02 -8.78 19.56
N VAL A 379 20.31 -9.24 18.54
CA VAL A 379 20.03 -10.67 18.37
C VAL A 379 21.27 -11.43 17.93
N VAL A 380 22.05 -10.93 16.96
CA VAL A 380 23.16 -11.65 16.33
C VAL A 380 24.43 -11.63 17.17
N PHE A 381 24.75 -10.50 17.81
CA PHE A 381 26.02 -10.32 18.52
C PHE A 381 25.90 -10.30 20.04
N LEU A 382 24.77 -9.90 20.57
CA LEU A 382 24.54 -9.82 22.02
C LEU A 382 23.69 -10.96 22.55
N GLU A 383 23.28 -11.90 21.67
CA GLU A 383 22.46 -13.08 22.00
C GLU A 383 21.14 -12.74 22.73
N PHE A 384 20.63 -11.53 22.54
CA PHE A 384 19.32 -11.14 23.08
C PHE A 384 18.21 -11.97 22.45
N HIS A 385 17.22 -12.33 23.26
CA HIS A 385 16.02 -12.96 22.73
C HIS A 385 15.32 -12.03 21.74
N ILE A 386 14.91 -12.56 20.58
CA ILE A 386 14.38 -11.76 19.48
C ILE A 386 13.15 -10.92 19.87
N SER A 387 12.28 -11.44 20.75
CA SER A 387 11.11 -10.70 21.24
C SER A 387 11.52 -9.41 21.94
N MET A 388 12.53 -9.48 22.82
CA MET A 388 13.02 -8.33 23.56
C MET A 388 13.66 -7.30 22.63
N ALA A 389 14.52 -7.74 21.70
CA ALA A 389 15.16 -6.86 20.72
C ALA A 389 14.13 -6.13 19.82
N MET A 390 13.10 -6.85 19.36
CA MET A 390 12.07 -6.26 18.51
C MET A 390 11.13 -5.32 19.28
N VAL A 391 10.81 -5.61 20.54
CA VAL A 391 10.04 -4.70 21.39
C VAL A 391 10.82 -3.41 21.64
N ILE A 392 12.11 -3.50 21.95
CA ILE A 392 12.99 -2.32 22.12
C ILE A 392 13.00 -1.48 20.85
N ALA A 393 13.13 -2.09 19.67
CA ALA A 393 13.09 -1.38 18.40
C ALA A 393 11.72 -0.73 18.16
N ALA A 394 10.62 -1.44 18.42
CA ALA A 394 9.26 -0.93 18.27
C ALA A 394 9.01 0.30 19.17
N VAL A 395 9.37 0.19 20.46
CA VAL A 395 9.31 1.31 21.41
C VAL A 395 10.19 2.46 20.95
N GLY A 396 11.42 2.16 20.51
CA GLY A 396 12.36 3.15 19.98
C GLY A 396 11.78 3.92 18.78
N MET A 397 11.08 3.25 17.86
CA MET A 397 10.43 3.90 16.72
C MET A 397 9.29 4.84 17.12
N VAL A 398 8.51 4.47 18.16
CA VAL A 398 7.45 5.33 18.69
C VAL A 398 8.05 6.54 19.42
N LEU A 399 9.00 6.31 20.32
CA LEU A 399 9.65 7.39 21.09
C LEU A 399 10.40 8.40 20.21
N THR A 400 11.02 7.94 19.13
CA THR A 400 11.71 8.82 18.17
C THR A 400 10.74 9.48 17.16
N GLY A 401 9.44 9.14 17.20
CA GLY A 401 8.40 9.69 16.35
C GLY A 401 8.47 9.21 14.89
N CYS A 402 9.08 8.06 14.63
CA CYS A 402 8.94 7.37 13.34
C CYS A 402 7.47 6.97 13.11
N LEU A 403 6.78 6.60 14.22
CA LEU A 403 5.35 6.31 14.27
C LEU A 403 4.71 7.07 15.44
N THR A 404 3.41 7.39 15.33
CA THR A 404 2.59 7.69 16.52
C THR A 404 2.15 6.39 17.19
N ILE A 405 1.56 6.48 18.40
CA ILE A 405 1.03 5.31 19.10
C ILE A 405 -0.14 4.69 18.30
N GLU A 406 -1.00 5.54 17.74
CA GLU A 406 -2.12 5.14 16.91
C GLU A 406 -1.64 4.40 15.66
N GLU A 407 -0.65 4.96 14.95
CA GLU A 407 -0.06 4.34 13.76
C GLU A 407 0.65 3.01 14.09
N ALA A 408 1.30 2.92 15.26
CA ALA A 408 1.89 1.69 15.74
C ALA A 408 0.83 0.60 15.96
N HIS A 409 -0.30 0.97 16.58
CA HIS A 409 -1.41 0.07 16.80
C HIS A 409 -2.09 -0.37 15.49
N GLU A 410 -2.30 0.55 14.56
CA GLU A 410 -2.84 0.27 13.22
C GLU A 410 -1.92 -0.61 12.36
N SER A 411 -0.62 -0.55 12.60
CA SER A 411 0.36 -1.37 11.86
C SER A 411 0.30 -2.84 12.23
N ILE A 412 -0.30 -3.19 13.38
CA ILE A 412 -0.39 -4.58 13.85
C ILE A 412 -1.53 -5.28 13.11
N ASP A 413 -1.22 -6.38 12.43
CA ASP A 413 -2.26 -7.30 11.96
C ASP A 413 -2.75 -8.18 13.12
N TRP A 414 -3.71 -7.64 13.85
CA TRP A 414 -4.33 -8.32 14.99
C TRP A 414 -4.93 -9.68 14.64
N ARG A 415 -5.41 -9.85 13.41
CA ARG A 415 -5.94 -11.12 12.94
C ARG A 415 -4.87 -12.20 12.98
N THR A 416 -3.69 -11.91 12.44
CA THR A 416 -2.55 -12.83 12.46
C THR A 416 -2.05 -13.06 13.90
N VAL A 417 -1.95 -12.01 14.73
CA VAL A 417 -1.54 -12.14 16.15
C VAL A 417 -2.47 -13.07 16.90
N PHE A 418 -3.79 -12.87 16.82
CA PHE A 418 -4.79 -13.72 17.47
C PHE A 418 -4.80 -15.15 16.92
N LEU A 419 -4.59 -15.31 15.60
CA LEU A 419 -4.51 -16.63 14.99
C LEU A 419 -3.32 -17.41 15.52
N VAL A 420 -2.13 -16.81 15.52
CA VAL A 420 -0.89 -17.46 16.01
C VAL A 420 -1.04 -17.79 17.51
N ALA A 421 -1.50 -16.83 18.34
CA ALA A 421 -1.72 -17.04 19.76
C ALA A 421 -2.75 -18.16 20.04
N GLY A 422 -3.81 -18.25 19.22
CA GLY A 422 -4.85 -19.26 19.35
C GLY A 422 -4.47 -20.64 18.82
N MET A 423 -3.47 -20.72 17.92
CA MET A 423 -2.99 -22.01 17.39
C MET A 423 -2.02 -22.71 18.35
N LEU A 424 -1.30 -21.99 19.21
CA LEU A 424 -0.38 -22.59 20.18
C LEU A 424 -1.09 -23.59 21.14
N PRO A 425 -2.23 -23.23 21.76
CA PRO A 425 -2.99 -24.19 22.58
C PRO A 425 -3.49 -25.40 21.79
N LEU A 426 -3.75 -25.27 20.49
CA LEU A 426 -4.11 -26.41 19.64
C LEU A 426 -2.93 -27.37 19.47
N GLY A 427 -1.72 -26.84 19.27
CA GLY A 427 -0.49 -27.62 19.24
C GLY A 427 -0.26 -28.38 20.54
N MET A 428 -0.43 -27.71 21.70
CA MET A 428 -0.35 -28.32 23.04
C MET A 428 -1.38 -29.44 23.22
N ALA A 429 -2.62 -29.23 22.75
CA ALA A 429 -3.66 -30.25 22.81
C ALA A 429 -3.34 -31.47 21.92
N MET A 430 -2.78 -31.26 20.72
CA MET A 430 -2.33 -32.36 19.86
C MET A 430 -1.20 -33.17 20.49
N GLU A 431 -0.34 -32.52 21.28
CA GLU A 431 0.72 -33.19 22.02
C GLU A 431 0.14 -33.97 23.22
N ALA A 432 -0.69 -33.35 24.02
CA ALA A 432 -1.33 -33.96 25.17
C ALA A 432 -2.20 -35.17 24.82
N THR A 433 -2.85 -35.14 23.67
CA THR A 433 -3.65 -36.25 23.13
C THR A 433 -2.86 -37.33 22.42
N GLY A 434 -1.54 -37.11 22.20
CA GLY A 434 -0.70 -38.01 21.41
C GLY A 434 -0.94 -37.96 19.89
N THR A 435 -1.83 -37.07 19.40
CA THR A 435 -2.17 -36.94 17.98
C THR A 435 -0.94 -36.56 17.12
N ALA A 436 -0.12 -35.65 17.64
CA ALA A 436 1.11 -35.24 16.95
C ALA A 436 2.08 -36.40 16.79
N ARG A 437 2.23 -37.23 17.82
CA ARG A 437 3.08 -38.44 17.79
C ARG A 437 2.52 -39.48 16.82
N TYR A 438 1.22 -39.72 16.85
CA TYR A 438 0.57 -40.65 15.93
C TYR A 438 0.80 -40.28 14.46
N LEU A 439 0.69 -38.97 14.11
CA LEU A 439 0.99 -38.49 12.75
C LEU A 439 2.48 -38.67 12.38
N ALA A 440 3.38 -38.38 13.32
CA ALA A 440 4.81 -38.59 13.13
C ALA A 440 5.16 -40.06 12.93
N ASP A 441 4.56 -40.96 13.70
CA ASP A 441 4.79 -42.42 13.58
C ASP A 441 4.30 -42.92 12.21
N ILE A 442 3.14 -42.52 11.71
CA ILE A 442 2.66 -42.84 10.36
C ILE A 442 3.67 -42.39 9.30
N MET A 443 4.21 -41.18 9.43
CA MET A 443 5.21 -40.67 8.49
C MET A 443 6.53 -41.48 8.54
N LEU A 444 6.96 -41.82 9.74
CA LEU A 444 8.17 -42.65 9.94
C LEU A 444 7.98 -44.06 9.37
N ASP A 445 6.84 -44.70 9.61
CA ASP A 445 6.53 -46.05 9.13
C ASP A 445 6.41 -46.09 7.60
N THR A 446 5.83 -45.03 6.99
CA THR A 446 5.61 -44.98 5.53
C THR A 446 6.84 -44.52 4.74
N LEU A 447 7.57 -43.53 5.24
CA LEU A 447 8.65 -42.86 4.53
C LEU A 447 10.04 -43.06 5.15
N GLY A 448 10.12 -43.51 6.41
CA GLY A 448 11.39 -43.63 7.13
C GLY A 448 12.35 -44.63 6.47
N GLY A 449 11.85 -45.71 5.88
CA GLY A 449 12.64 -46.66 5.11
C GLY A 449 13.28 -46.12 3.85
N LEU A 450 12.78 -44.96 3.34
CA LEU A 450 13.29 -44.30 2.13
C LEU A 450 14.36 -43.23 2.44
N GLY A 451 14.67 -43.04 3.71
CA GLY A 451 15.72 -42.15 4.18
C GLY A 451 15.26 -40.68 4.50
N PRO A 452 16.16 -39.83 5.00
CA PRO A 452 15.85 -38.52 5.51
C PRO A 452 15.23 -37.56 4.46
N ILE A 453 15.65 -37.71 3.20
CA ILE A 453 15.14 -36.84 2.11
C ILE A 453 13.66 -37.12 1.84
N ALA A 454 13.25 -38.42 1.91
CA ALA A 454 11.86 -38.80 1.70
C ALA A 454 10.96 -38.30 2.85
N LEU A 455 11.44 -38.34 4.10
CA LEU A 455 10.76 -37.76 5.25
C LEU A 455 10.59 -36.25 5.09
N LEU A 456 11.64 -35.54 4.68
CA LEU A 456 11.60 -34.10 4.44
C LEU A 456 10.58 -33.75 3.34
N ALA A 457 10.62 -34.49 2.23
CA ALA A 457 9.67 -34.30 1.12
C ALA A 457 8.23 -34.58 1.55
N GLY A 458 8.00 -35.66 2.34
CA GLY A 458 6.70 -35.99 2.88
C GLY A 458 6.15 -34.92 3.82
N THR A 459 6.98 -34.41 4.73
CA THR A 459 6.62 -33.29 5.63
C THR A 459 6.26 -32.04 4.85
N TYR A 460 7.06 -31.72 3.82
CA TYR A 460 6.78 -30.57 2.94
C TYR A 460 5.45 -30.74 2.19
N LEU A 461 5.20 -31.91 1.61
CA LEU A 461 3.94 -32.20 0.91
C LEU A 461 2.74 -32.12 1.83
N LEU A 462 2.84 -32.69 3.04
CA LEU A 462 1.78 -32.63 4.04
C LEU A 462 1.47 -31.18 4.43
N ALA A 463 2.50 -30.39 4.72
CA ALA A 463 2.35 -28.98 5.03
C ALA A 463 1.73 -28.19 3.86
N ALA A 464 2.19 -28.44 2.63
CA ALA A 464 1.66 -27.82 1.42
C ALA A 464 0.18 -28.15 1.17
N LEU A 465 -0.26 -29.39 1.45
CA LEU A 465 -1.66 -29.79 1.33
C LEU A 465 -2.53 -29.11 2.40
N ILE A 466 -2.07 -29.07 3.64
CA ILE A 466 -2.81 -28.43 4.74
C ILE A 466 -2.96 -26.93 4.48
N THR A 467 -1.93 -26.27 3.98
CA THR A 467 -1.93 -24.83 3.65
C THR A 467 -2.95 -24.45 2.58
N GLN A 468 -3.34 -25.38 1.68
CA GLN A 468 -4.38 -25.10 0.69
C GLN A 468 -5.77 -24.87 1.32
N ALA A 469 -6.02 -25.49 2.46
CA ALA A 469 -7.30 -25.38 3.18
C ALA A 469 -7.27 -24.30 4.29
N MET A 470 -6.09 -23.82 4.65
CA MET A 470 -5.87 -22.88 5.75
C MET A 470 -5.16 -21.61 5.28
N SER A 471 -5.16 -20.57 6.11
CA SER A 471 -4.34 -19.38 5.87
C SER A 471 -2.85 -19.71 5.99
N ASN A 472 -2.01 -19.03 5.20
CA ASN A 472 -0.54 -19.13 5.28
C ASN A 472 0.06 -18.41 6.51
N ALA A 473 -0.77 -17.74 7.29
CA ALA A 473 -0.39 -17.03 8.52
C ALA A 473 -0.69 -17.88 9.73
#